data_0c5621e3b0b3c8c1a9f8f40bb0fb41d7
#
_entry.id   0c5621e3b0b3c8c1a9f8f40bb0fb41d7
#
_cell.length_a   1.000
_cell.length_b   1.000
_cell.length_c   1.000
_cell.angle_alpha   90.00
_cell.angle_beta   90.00
_cell.angle_gamma   90.00
#
_symmetry.space_group_name_H-M   'P 1'
#
loop_
_entity.id
_entity.type
_entity.pdbx_description
1 polymer ?
#
loop_
_entity_poly.entity_id
_entity_poly.type
_entity_poly.pdbx_seq_one_letter_code
_entity_poly.pdbx_strand_id
1 'polypeptide(L)'
;MTQVDFYILNTDSNNSRLRFICRITDKAIRAQNHVFINTTNEEDAHNLNKLLWTFSPGSFIPHALIDKKPVTPPIEPVIISLNLDQSNNNKAYQAKNNWDLMINLAPNVPAFFSRYMRVIEVVDSESARKLEGRDRYRFYKDRGYTLKHHKI
;
A
#
# COMPACT_ATOMS: atom_id res chain seq x y z
N MET A 1 14.69 -6.65 -9.42
CA MET A 1 13.34 -7.23 -9.57
C MET A 1 12.50 -6.96 -8.33
N THR A 2 11.26 -6.66 -8.51
CA THR A 2 10.34 -6.38 -7.40
C THR A 2 10.14 -7.62 -6.51
N GLN A 3 10.29 -7.45 -5.21
CA GLN A 3 9.95 -8.47 -4.22
C GLN A 3 8.50 -8.26 -3.76
N VAL A 4 7.73 -9.34 -3.65
CA VAL A 4 6.35 -9.27 -3.22
C VAL A 4 6.17 -10.05 -1.93
N ASP A 5 5.63 -9.38 -0.91
CA ASP A 5 5.34 -9.97 0.39
C ASP A 5 3.82 -9.98 0.64
N PHE A 6 3.28 -11.15 0.97
CA PHE A 6 1.89 -11.31 1.37
C PHE A 6 1.81 -11.45 2.87
N TYR A 7 1.10 -10.55 3.51
CA TYR A 7 0.76 -10.64 4.93
C TYR A 7 -0.65 -11.16 5.06
N ILE A 8 -0.82 -12.25 5.77
CA ILE A 8 -2.09 -12.96 5.91
C ILE A 8 -2.58 -12.78 7.33
N LEU A 9 -3.70 -12.07 7.46
CA LEU A 9 -4.29 -11.74 8.76
C LEU A 9 -5.41 -12.71 9.10
N ASN A 10 -5.49 -13.09 10.37
CA ASN A 10 -6.54 -13.95 10.88
C ASN A 10 -7.67 -13.11 11.49
N THR A 11 -8.26 -12.24 10.69
CA THR A 11 -9.39 -11.40 11.06
C THR A 11 -10.16 -11.00 9.81
N ASP A 12 -11.45 -10.78 9.94
CA ASP A 12 -12.29 -10.25 8.86
C ASP A 12 -12.62 -8.76 9.05
N SER A 13 -12.08 -8.14 10.09
CA SER A 13 -12.33 -6.73 10.39
C SER A 13 -11.50 -5.83 9.50
N ASN A 14 -12.16 -4.99 8.72
CA ASN A 14 -11.46 -4.02 7.87
C ASN A 14 -10.65 -3.03 8.70
N ASN A 15 -11.16 -2.62 9.85
CA ASN A 15 -10.43 -1.72 10.73
C ASN A 15 -9.12 -2.35 11.22
N SER A 16 -9.13 -3.64 11.57
CA SER A 16 -7.92 -4.37 11.96
C SER A 16 -6.93 -4.45 10.80
N ARG A 17 -7.41 -4.65 9.60
CA ARG A 17 -6.59 -4.66 8.39
C ARG A 17 -5.90 -3.30 8.19
N LEU A 18 -6.65 -2.22 8.29
CA LEU A 18 -6.10 -0.87 8.12
C LEU A 18 -5.11 -0.51 9.24
N ARG A 19 -5.37 -0.91 10.47
CA ARG A 19 -4.44 -0.71 11.58
C ARG A 19 -3.14 -1.48 11.36
N PHE A 20 -3.21 -2.68 10.84
CA PHE A 20 -2.02 -3.44 10.50
C PHE A 20 -1.19 -2.71 9.44
N ILE A 21 -1.85 -2.15 8.43
CA ILE A 21 -1.18 -1.36 7.39
C ILE A 21 -0.48 -0.15 7.99
N CYS A 22 -1.10 0.51 8.96
CA CYS A 22 -0.46 1.62 9.67
C CYS A 22 0.81 1.17 10.39
N ARG A 23 0.80 0.00 11.03
CA ARG A 23 1.99 -0.54 11.71
C ARG A 23 3.13 -0.84 10.73
N ILE A 24 2.80 -1.45 9.59
CA ILE A 24 3.82 -1.71 8.55
C ILE A 24 4.38 -0.40 8.02
N THR A 25 3.52 0.56 7.78
CA THR A 25 3.92 1.88 7.29
C THR A 25 4.85 2.57 8.27
N ASP A 26 4.52 2.55 9.56
CA ASP A 26 5.38 3.11 10.60
C ASP A 26 6.76 2.45 10.61
N LYS A 27 6.79 1.14 10.54
CA LYS A 27 8.04 0.37 10.50
C LYS A 27 8.88 0.73 9.27
N ALA A 28 8.25 0.88 8.12
CA ALA A 28 8.94 1.23 6.88
C ALA A 28 9.54 2.63 6.95
N ILE A 29 8.80 3.59 7.51
CA ILE A 29 9.27 4.96 7.68
C ILE A 29 10.46 5.02 8.63
N ARG A 30 10.43 4.27 9.72
CA ARG A 30 11.54 4.18 10.66
C ARG A 30 12.79 3.58 10.01
N ALA A 31 12.62 2.73 9.00
CA ALA A 31 13.71 2.19 8.20
C ALA A 31 14.08 3.12 7.03
N GLN A 32 13.55 4.33 7.01
CA GLN A 32 13.81 5.37 6.02
C GLN A 32 13.34 5.03 4.61
N ASN A 33 12.31 4.20 4.50
CA ASN A 33 11.66 3.92 3.22
C ASN A 33 10.51 4.90 2.98
N HIS A 34 10.26 5.20 1.71
CA HIS A 34 9.06 5.92 1.30
C HIS A 34 7.98 4.90 0.99
N VAL A 35 6.74 5.22 1.34
CA VAL A 35 5.61 4.29 1.20
C VAL A 35 4.53 4.91 0.34
N PHE A 36 4.12 4.16 -0.68
CA PHE A 36 3.00 4.51 -1.53
C PHE A 36 1.87 3.51 -1.27
N ILE A 37 0.75 3.98 -0.75
CA ILE A 37 -0.41 3.14 -0.46
C ILE A 37 -1.41 3.31 -1.60
N ASN A 38 -1.59 2.25 -2.38
CA ASN A 38 -2.48 2.25 -3.53
C ASN A 38 -3.86 1.76 -3.13
N THR A 39 -4.88 2.58 -3.31
CA THR A 39 -6.25 2.17 -3.03
C THR A 39 -7.22 2.74 -4.07
N THR A 40 -8.32 2.02 -4.28
CA THR A 40 -9.43 2.46 -5.13
C THR A 40 -10.71 2.69 -4.31
N ASN A 41 -10.64 2.45 -3.00
CA ASN A 41 -11.78 2.59 -2.10
C ASN A 41 -11.67 3.88 -1.30
N GLU A 42 -12.63 4.77 -1.51
CA GLU A 42 -12.62 6.10 -0.88
C GLU A 42 -12.73 6.01 0.64
N GLU A 43 -13.55 5.11 1.16
CA GLU A 43 -13.71 4.93 2.60
C GLU A 43 -12.41 4.46 3.24
N ASP A 44 -11.74 3.48 2.63
CA ASP A 44 -10.44 2.99 3.11
C ASP A 44 -9.40 4.12 3.11
N ALA A 45 -9.36 4.92 2.04
CA ALA A 45 -8.41 6.02 1.94
C ALA A 45 -8.60 7.03 3.08
N HIS A 46 -9.83 7.42 3.34
CA HIS A 46 -10.14 8.38 4.39
C HIS A 46 -9.90 7.80 5.78
N ASN A 47 -10.22 6.53 5.99
CA ASN A 47 -9.97 5.87 7.28
C ASN A 47 -8.48 5.73 7.54
N LEU A 48 -7.68 5.39 6.55
CA LEU A 48 -6.22 5.36 6.67
C LEU A 48 -5.67 6.73 7.00
N ASN A 49 -6.17 7.76 6.34
CA ASN A 49 -5.73 9.13 6.59
C ASN A 49 -5.92 9.50 8.06
N LYS A 50 -7.05 9.13 8.65
CA LYS A 50 -7.32 9.36 10.07
C LYS A 50 -6.44 8.48 10.96
N LEU A 51 -6.33 7.20 10.65
CA LEU A 51 -5.59 6.25 11.47
C LEU A 51 -4.10 6.57 11.54
N LEU A 52 -3.51 7.04 10.45
CA LEU A 52 -2.08 7.39 10.45
C LEU A 52 -1.77 8.52 11.43
N TRP A 53 -2.77 9.33 11.79
CA TRP A 53 -2.61 10.34 12.84
C TRP A 53 -2.76 9.79 14.26
N THR A 54 -3.52 8.70 14.43
CA THR A 54 -4.03 8.31 15.75
C THR A 54 -3.83 6.85 16.12
N PHE A 55 -3.27 6.00 15.26
CA PHE A 55 -3.23 4.56 15.52
C PHE A 55 -2.34 4.18 16.71
N SER A 56 -1.38 5.01 17.05
CA SER A 56 -0.48 4.77 18.17
C SER A 56 -0.15 6.08 18.87
N PRO A 57 -0.26 6.14 20.20
CA PRO A 57 0.10 7.36 20.95
C PRO A 57 1.55 7.76 20.69
N GLY A 58 1.77 9.03 20.41
CA GLY A 58 3.11 9.55 20.16
C GLY A 58 3.69 9.24 18.79
N SER A 59 3.00 8.46 17.98
CA SER A 59 3.39 8.23 16.60
C SER A 59 2.84 9.32 15.72
N PHE A 60 3.73 9.99 15.01
CA PHE A 60 3.35 10.96 14.00
C PHE A 60 3.98 10.53 12.69
N ILE A 61 3.15 10.18 11.71
CA ILE A 61 3.62 9.78 10.38
C ILE A 61 3.21 10.86 9.39
N PRO A 62 4.15 11.65 8.87
CA PRO A 62 3.83 12.61 7.82
C PRO A 62 3.29 11.89 6.60
N HIS A 63 2.09 12.25 6.17
CA HIS A 63 1.45 11.62 5.04
C HIS A 63 0.54 12.57 4.29
N ALA A 64 0.28 12.26 3.02
CA ALA A 64 -0.64 13.02 2.18
C ALA A 64 -1.62 12.07 1.51
N LEU A 65 -2.90 12.45 1.50
CA LEU A 65 -3.93 11.75 0.73
C LEU A 65 -4.10 12.49 -0.60
N ILE A 66 -3.90 11.77 -1.68
CA ILE A 66 -3.95 12.33 -3.02
C ILE A 66 -5.03 11.61 -3.82
N ASP A 67 -6.04 12.36 -4.27
CA ASP A 67 -7.11 11.85 -5.12
C ASP A 67 -7.09 12.47 -6.52
N LYS A 68 -6.23 13.45 -6.72
CA LYS A 68 -6.03 14.10 -8.02
C LYS A 68 -4.54 14.30 -8.24
N LYS A 69 -4.13 14.34 -9.51
CA LYS A 69 -2.74 14.60 -9.84
C LYS A 69 -2.30 15.94 -9.25
N PRO A 70 -1.30 15.96 -8.37
CA PRO A 70 -0.85 17.20 -7.76
C PRO A 70 -0.07 18.06 -8.76
N VAL A 71 -0.11 19.37 -8.55
CA VAL A 71 0.67 20.31 -9.35
C VAL A 71 2.15 20.15 -9.09
N THR A 72 2.50 19.91 -7.81
CA THR A 72 3.88 19.65 -7.38
C THR A 72 3.96 18.30 -6.71
N PRO A 73 5.10 17.58 -6.85
CA PRO A 73 5.26 16.31 -6.15
C PRO A 73 5.14 16.50 -4.64
N PRO A 74 4.43 15.60 -3.93
CA PRO A 74 4.36 15.66 -2.48
C PRO A 74 5.72 15.36 -1.87
N ILE A 75 5.99 15.98 -0.71
CA ILE A 75 7.25 15.79 0.00
C ILE A 75 7.11 14.78 1.15
N GLU A 76 5.90 14.43 1.53
CA GLU A 76 5.66 13.49 2.61
C GLU A 76 6.21 12.10 2.26
N PRO A 77 6.76 11.38 3.23
CA PRO A 77 7.30 10.03 2.98
C PRO A 77 6.21 8.99 2.74
N VAL A 78 4.97 9.26 3.15
CA VAL A 78 3.83 8.37 2.93
C VAL A 78 2.81 9.06 2.07
N ILE A 79 2.41 8.40 0.98
CA ILE A 79 1.37 8.89 0.10
C ILE A 79 0.24 7.87 0.06
N ILE A 80 -0.97 8.30 0.39
CA ILE A 80 -2.18 7.51 0.17
C ILE A 80 -2.75 7.95 -1.16
N SER A 81 -2.78 7.05 -2.13
CA SER A 81 -3.26 7.35 -3.48
C SER A 81 -4.64 6.75 -3.67
N LEU A 82 -5.62 7.59 -3.98
CA LEU A 82 -6.99 7.15 -4.28
C LEU A 82 -7.23 7.25 -5.77
N ASN A 83 -7.39 6.08 -6.42
CA ASN A 83 -7.70 5.97 -7.85
C ASN A 83 -6.69 6.67 -8.78
N LEU A 84 -5.43 6.79 -8.37
CA LEU A 84 -4.40 7.39 -9.21
C LEU A 84 -3.63 6.33 -9.97
N ASP A 85 -3.31 6.63 -11.22
CA ASP A 85 -2.55 5.75 -12.09
C ASP A 85 -1.19 6.38 -12.38
N GLN A 86 -0.12 5.67 -12.01
CA GLN A 86 1.25 6.11 -12.27
C GLN A 86 1.83 5.53 -13.57
N SER A 87 1.04 4.78 -14.34
CA SER A 87 1.52 4.14 -15.55
C SER A 87 1.91 5.14 -16.64
N ASN A 88 1.37 6.34 -16.61
CA ASN A 88 1.56 7.37 -17.62
C ASN A 88 2.66 8.38 -17.30
N ASN A 89 3.76 7.93 -16.70
CA ASN A 89 4.89 8.80 -16.34
C ASN A 89 4.53 9.92 -15.36
N ASN A 90 3.51 9.72 -14.56
CA ASN A 90 3.11 10.71 -13.59
C ASN A 90 4.07 10.70 -12.40
N LYS A 91 5.25 11.23 -12.62
CA LYS A 91 6.24 11.41 -11.54
C LYS A 91 5.78 12.40 -10.48
N ALA A 92 4.64 13.06 -10.73
CA ALA A 92 4.10 14.06 -9.82
C ALA A 92 3.65 13.49 -8.47
N TYR A 93 3.43 12.17 -8.36
CA TYR A 93 3.02 11.55 -7.10
C TYR A 93 4.19 11.11 -6.25
N GLN A 94 5.36 10.95 -6.86
CA GLN A 94 6.54 10.44 -6.17
C GLN A 94 7.63 11.50 -6.20
N ALA A 95 8.00 11.97 -5.04
CA ALA A 95 9.14 12.88 -4.93
C ALA A 95 10.43 12.11 -5.21
N LYS A 96 11.27 12.63 -6.10
CA LYS A 96 12.64 12.15 -6.30
C LYS A 96 12.77 10.65 -6.57
N ASN A 97 11.86 10.05 -7.32
CA ASN A 97 11.96 8.62 -7.69
C ASN A 97 11.96 7.67 -6.49
N ASN A 98 11.19 7.98 -5.45
CA ASN A 98 11.12 7.15 -4.26
C ASN A 98 10.23 5.93 -4.52
N TRP A 99 10.80 4.92 -5.15
CA TRP A 99 10.11 3.69 -5.51
C TRP A 99 10.47 2.55 -4.55
N ASP A 100 10.50 2.87 -3.24
CA ASP A 100 10.91 1.90 -2.23
C ASP A 100 9.84 0.83 -2.00
N LEU A 101 8.64 1.24 -1.60
CA LEU A 101 7.63 0.33 -1.13
C LEU A 101 6.25 0.78 -1.56
N MET A 102 5.48 -0.16 -2.12
CA MET A 102 4.05 0.03 -2.36
C MET A 102 3.26 -0.95 -1.52
N ILE A 103 2.22 -0.46 -0.85
CA ILE A 103 1.22 -1.30 -0.19
C ILE A 103 -0.04 -1.25 -1.06
N ASN A 104 -0.46 -2.41 -1.54
CA ASN A 104 -1.61 -2.48 -2.43
C ASN A 104 -2.87 -2.87 -1.68
N LEU A 105 -3.86 -1.98 -1.70
CA LEU A 105 -5.18 -2.21 -1.12
C LEU A 105 -6.25 -2.39 -2.19
N ALA A 106 -5.91 -2.19 -3.44
CA ALA A 106 -6.86 -2.32 -4.54
C ALA A 106 -7.18 -3.80 -4.82
N PRO A 107 -8.34 -4.11 -5.40
CA PRO A 107 -8.69 -5.49 -5.74
C PRO A 107 -7.74 -6.11 -6.75
N ASN A 108 -7.20 -5.30 -7.65
CA ASN A 108 -6.32 -5.76 -8.72
C ASN A 108 -4.89 -5.26 -8.50
N VAL A 109 -3.94 -5.94 -9.13
CA VAL A 109 -2.56 -5.49 -9.14
C VAL A 109 -2.45 -4.27 -10.06
N PRO A 110 -1.96 -3.12 -9.58
CA PRO A 110 -1.83 -1.96 -10.45
C PRO A 110 -0.71 -2.17 -11.48
N ALA A 111 -0.90 -1.61 -12.67
CA ALA A 111 0.02 -1.81 -13.79
C ALA A 111 1.46 -1.34 -13.48
N PHE A 112 1.61 -0.38 -12.59
CA PHE A 112 2.90 0.21 -12.24
C PHE A 112 3.62 -0.49 -11.09
N PHE A 113 3.12 -1.64 -10.60
CA PHE A 113 3.69 -2.30 -9.42
C PHE A 113 5.19 -2.62 -9.56
N SER A 114 5.63 -2.95 -10.76
CA SER A 114 7.00 -3.38 -11.00
C SER A 114 8.03 -2.24 -10.93
N ARG A 115 7.58 -1.00 -10.79
CA ARG A 115 8.46 0.14 -10.55
C ARG A 115 9.00 0.16 -9.13
N TYR A 116 8.30 -0.49 -8.19
CA TYR A 116 8.67 -0.50 -6.78
C TYR A 116 9.65 -1.63 -6.50
N MET A 117 10.56 -1.38 -5.58
CA MET A 117 11.51 -2.41 -5.15
C MET A 117 10.78 -3.51 -4.37
N ARG A 118 9.75 -3.13 -3.62
CA ARG A 118 8.97 -4.06 -2.82
C ARG A 118 7.50 -3.71 -2.87
N VAL A 119 6.66 -4.73 -2.97
CA VAL A 119 5.21 -4.61 -2.91
C VAL A 119 4.70 -5.44 -1.75
N ILE A 120 3.85 -4.84 -0.92
CA ILE A 120 3.18 -5.52 0.18
C ILE A 120 1.71 -5.68 -0.18
N GLU A 121 1.25 -6.95 -0.09
CA GLU A 121 -0.15 -7.31 -0.19
C GLU A 121 -0.63 -7.74 1.19
N VAL A 122 -1.79 -7.25 1.61
CA VAL A 122 -2.39 -7.60 2.89
C VAL A 122 -3.73 -8.28 2.62
N VAL A 123 -3.86 -9.52 3.06
CA VAL A 123 -5.06 -10.33 2.85
C VAL A 123 -5.61 -10.75 4.20
N ASP A 124 -6.86 -10.42 4.48
CA ASP A 124 -7.53 -10.87 5.68
C ASP A 124 -8.51 -12.01 5.36
N SER A 125 -9.30 -12.44 6.34
CA SER A 125 -10.19 -13.57 6.18
C SER A 125 -11.59 -13.21 5.67
N GLU A 126 -11.84 -11.93 5.35
CA GLU A 126 -13.09 -11.55 4.72
C GLU A 126 -13.20 -12.20 3.34
N SER A 127 -14.36 -12.78 3.03
CA SER A 127 -14.52 -13.68 1.88
C SER A 127 -14.15 -13.06 0.54
N ALA A 128 -14.63 -11.86 0.25
CA ALA A 128 -14.35 -11.21 -1.03
C ALA A 128 -12.88 -10.82 -1.15
N ARG A 129 -12.32 -10.22 -0.11
CA ARG A 129 -10.92 -9.82 -0.12
C ARG A 129 -9.98 -11.02 -0.20
N LYS A 130 -10.36 -12.14 0.41
CA LYS A 130 -9.58 -13.37 0.36
C LYS A 130 -9.53 -13.93 -1.07
N LEU A 131 -10.65 -13.92 -1.78
CA LEU A 131 -10.69 -14.36 -3.17
C LEU A 131 -9.86 -13.44 -4.08
N GLU A 132 -10.03 -12.14 -3.92
CA GLU A 132 -9.24 -11.16 -4.66
C GLU A 132 -7.75 -11.32 -4.39
N GLY A 133 -7.38 -11.59 -3.14
CA GLY A 133 -5.99 -11.83 -2.76
C GLY A 133 -5.39 -13.05 -3.44
N ARG A 134 -6.18 -14.13 -3.59
CA ARG A 134 -5.74 -15.32 -4.33
C ARG A 134 -5.48 -15.01 -5.79
N ASP A 135 -6.33 -14.20 -6.40
CA ASP A 135 -6.15 -13.80 -7.80
C ASP A 135 -4.88 -12.96 -7.98
N ARG A 136 -4.62 -12.03 -7.06
CA ARG A 136 -3.40 -11.24 -7.10
C ARG A 136 -2.16 -12.11 -6.89
N TYR A 137 -2.23 -13.04 -5.96
CA TYR A 137 -1.14 -14.00 -5.72
C TYR A 137 -0.79 -14.76 -6.99
N ARG A 138 -1.82 -15.27 -7.66
CA ARG A 138 -1.66 -16.02 -8.92
C ARG A 138 -1.04 -15.13 -10.01
N PHE A 139 -1.48 -13.87 -10.07
CA PHE A 139 -0.93 -12.90 -11.01
C PHE A 139 0.60 -12.76 -10.86
N TYR A 140 1.08 -12.56 -9.64
CA TYR A 140 2.52 -12.42 -9.41
C TYR A 140 3.27 -13.73 -9.68
N LYS A 141 2.70 -14.84 -9.25
CA LYS A 141 3.32 -16.15 -9.40
C LYS A 141 3.50 -16.51 -10.86
N ASP A 142 2.47 -16.29 -11.67
CA ASP A 142 2.50 -16.62 -13.09
C ASP A 142 3.54 -15.80 -13.85
N ARG A 143 3.90 -14.65 -13.32
CA ARG A 143 4.92 -13.77 -13.91
C ARG A 143 6.32 -14.01 -13.35
N GLY A 144 6.48 -14.98 -12.48
CA GLY A 144 7.79 -15.37 -11.97
C GLY A 144 8.35 -14.46 -10.85
N TYR A 145 7.52 -13.68 -10.20
CA TYR A 145 7.98 -12.85 -9.08
C TYR A 145 8.24 -13.69 -7.83
N THR A 146 9.25 -13.29 -7.07
CA THR A 146 9.55 -13.92 -5.78
C THR A 146 8.49 -13.50 -4.77
N LEU A 147 7.81 -14.50 -4.20
CA LEU A 147 6.73 -14.28 -3.24
C LEU A 147 7.14 -14.79 -1.86
N LYS A 148 6.90 -13.97 -0.85
CA LYS A 148 7.06 -14.36 0.55
C LYS A 148 5.72 -14.27 1.26
N HIS A 149 5.51 -15.15 2.22
CA HIS A 149 4.28 -15.20 3.00
C HIS A 149 4.60 -14.97 4.47
N HIS A 150 3.74 -14.20 5.13
CA HIS A 150 3.85 -13.92 6.55
C HIS A 150 2.47 -14.10 7.18
N LYS A 151 2.31 -15.12 8.01
CA LYS A 151 1.08 -15.29 8.78
C LYS A 151 1.21 -14.50 10.08
N ILE A 152 0.22 -13.67 10.30
CA ILE A 152 0.19 -12.80 11.47
C ILE A 152 -0.80 -13.32 12.50
#